data_4d4245d30e4478bfbf7b2c2a03c1b5ce
#
_entry.id   4d4245d30e4478bfbf7b2c2a03c1b5ce
#
_cell.length_a   1.000
_cell.length_b   1.000
_cell.length_c   1.000
_cell.angle_alpha   90.00
_cell.angle_beta   90.00
_cell.angle_gamma   90.00
#
_symmetry.space_group_name_H-M   'P 1'
#
loop_
_entity.id
_entity.type
_entity.pdbx_description
1 polymer ?
#
loop_
_entity_poly.entity_id
_entity_poly.type
_entity_poly.pdbx_seq_one_letter_code
_entity_poly.pdbx_strand_id
1 'polypeptide(L)'
;MLMLALSAGALPVARGLNVRVLVASGPEVTVRLPVTPLNPPASPLAPAPVVVPQPFSENTWTVGVRGGVLTLNGQDAGSTTLYLPPSPGSMVTIAGKTYRGGVLLRAAQGSVQAINVVDVEDYLRGVVPAEMPPSWPAAALAAQAVIARTYVAARVNPAQPYDTCATESCQVYRGVAAEQASADAAIQATAGQVVAYGGKPASTYFSSDSGGYTASSAEVWGRDLPYLPAKADPYSAGGPRARWRLEVAAAQVQAAAARFRVRVGTLRDVRVTRTSESGRAQEVTLTGSGGTARLTGTDAGSFVRALGAASSRATLSGPVGPTTPLVVEGSGAGHGVGLSQYGALGLARQGQDHLHILGFYYPGTALSLLAEAPGTGRPVLAQLRPLPTRPALLALTGRHGE
;
A
#
# COMPACT_ATOMS: atom_id res chain seq x y z
N MET A 1 49.84 -21.41 -14.40
CA MET A 1 48.39 -21.55 -14.38
C MET A 1 47.88 -20.77 -13.15
N LEU A 2 47.58 -19.49 -13.38
CA LEU A 2 47.24 -18.54 -12.29
C LEU A 2 45.73 -18.50 -12.19
N MET A 3 45.15 -19.03 -11.11
CA MET A 3 43.74 -18.88 -10.81
C MET A 3 43.50 -17.47 -10.24
N LEU A 4 42.86 -16.61 -11.00
CA LEU A 4 42.26 -15.37 -10.47
C LEU A 4 40.97 -15.77 -9.69
N ALA A 5 41.03 -15.68 -8.38
CA ALA A 5 39.82 -15.68 -7.53
C ALA A 5 39.13 -14.33 -7.70
N LEU A 6 38.02 -14.31 -8.44
CA LEU A 6 37.10 -13.16 -8.40
C LEU A 6 36.43 -13.15 -7.02
N SER A 7 36.89 -12.26 -6.16
CA SER A 7 36.13 -11.88 -4.96
C SER A 7 34.85 -11.16 -5.41
N ALA A 8 33.72 -11.79 -5.22
CA ALA A 8 32.42 -11.13 -5.33
C ALA A 8 32.34 -10.08 -4.21
N GLY A 9 32.83 -8.88 -4.50
CA GLY A 9 32.62 -7.73 -3.63
C GLY A 9 31.11 -7.48 -3.53
N ALA A 10 30.57 -7.59 -2.32
CA ALA A 10 29.22 -7.15 -2.03
C ALA A 10 29.09 -5.69 -2.47
N LEU A 11 28.29 -5.43 -3.50
CA LEU A 11 27.97 -4.07 -3.92
C LEU A 11 27.37 -3.35 -2.70
N PRO A 12 27.76 -2.09 -2.41
CA PRO A 12 27.20 -1.35 -1.31
C PRO A 12 25.68 -1.26 -1.55
N VAL A 13 24.91 -1.76 -0.59
CA VAL A 13 23.45 -1.56 -0.56
C VAL A 13 23.23 -0.06 -0.66
N ALA A 14 22.54 0.38 -1.71
CA ALA A 14 22.22 1.78 -1.94
C ALA A 14 21.33 2.26 -0.76
N ARG A 15 21.94 2.78 0.28
CA ARG A 15 21.25 3.61 1.27
C ARG A 15 20.93 4.92 0.57
N GLY A 16 19.65 5.36 0.62
CA GLY A 16 19.44 6.72 0.25
C GLY A 16 18.14 7.13 -0.41
N LEU A 17 17.17 6.27 -0.70
CA LEU A 17 15.88 6.82 -1.13
C LEU A 17 15.06 7.25 0.10
N ASN A 18 14.93 8.55 0.30
CA ASN A 18 14.00 9.09 1.28
C ASN A 18 12.58 9.14 0.70
N VAL A 19 11.63 8.72 1.53
CA VAL A 19 10.19 8.73 1.24
C VAL A 19 9.53 9.78 2.12
N ARG A 20 8.62 10.57 1.53
CA ARG A 20 7.82 11.57 2.23
C ARG A 20 6.42 11.04 2.45
N VAL A 21 6.07 10.76 3.69
CA VAL A 21 4.81 10.12 4.09
C VAL A 21 3.94 11.12 4.83
N LEU A 22 2.77 11.47 4.30
CA LEU A 22 1.79 12.26 5.04
C LEU A 22 1.23 11.41 6.19
N VAL A 23 1.59 11.75 7.43
CA VAL A 23 1.22 10.97 8.63
C VAL A 23 0.15 11.64 9.49
N ALA A 24 0.01 12.96 9.39
CA ALA A 24 -1.05 13.71 10.06
C ALA A 24 -1.40 14.97 9.28
N SER A 25 -2.67 15.40 9.37
CA SER A 25 -3.13 16.70 8.89
C SER A 25 -4.28 17.18 9.78
N GLY A 26 -4.27 18.46 10.14
CA GLY A 26 -5.30 19.06 10.96
C GLY A 26 -5.01 20.53 11.25
N PRO A 27 -5.94 21.22 11.95
CA PRO A 27 -5.74 22.63 12.35
C PRO A 27 -4.49 22.77 13.25
N GLU A 28 -4.22 21.75 14.07
CA GLU A 28 -3.03 21.66 14.91
C GLU A 28 -2.46 20.23 14.88
N VAL A 29 -1.14 20.11 14.96
CA VAL A 29 -0.42 18.84 15.05
C VAL A 29 0.65 18.93 16.11
N THR A 30 0.67 17.99 17.06
CA THR A 30 1.74 17.89 18.07
C THR A 30 2.94 17.15 17.49
N VAL A 31 4.13 17.74 17.66
CA VAL A 31 5.42 17.14 17.25
C VAL A 31 6.37 17.14 18.43
N ARG A 32 6.97 15.97 18.72
CA ARG A 32 8.00 15.82 19.74
C ARG A 32 9.27 15.27 19.13
N LEU A 33 10.38 15.91 19.43
CA LEU A 33 11.72 15.50 19.00
C LEU A 33 12.50 14.89 20.17
N PRO A 34 13.41 13.96 19.91
CA PRO A 34 14.36 13.51 20.93
C PRO A 34 15.32 14.64 21.31
N VAL A 35 15.77 14.63 22.56
CA VAL A 35 16.80 15.55 23.07
C VAL A 35 18.16 15.12 22.53
N THR A 36 18.52 15.55 21.34
CA THR A 36 19.89 15.37 20.84
C THR A 36 20.40 16.72 20.34
N PRO A 37 21.62 17.15 20.67
CA PRO A 37 22.17 18.39 20.15
C PRO A 37 22.24 18.33 18.62
N LEU A 38 21.59 19.25 17.95
CA LEU A 38 21.59 19.34 16.50
C LEU A 38 22.91 19.95 16.02
N ASN A 39 23.82 19.12 15.54
CA ASN A 39 24.84 19.53 14.58
C ASN A 39 24.42 18.97 13.21
N PRO A 40 23.79 19.75 12.32
CA PRO A 40 23.39 19.26 11.02
C PRO A 40 24.58 19.17 10.06
N PRO A 41 24.79 18.04 9.36
CA PRO A 41 25.55 18.05 8.13
C PRO A 41 24.71 18.75 7.05
N ALA A 42 25.32 19.65 6.27
CA ALA A 42 24.70 20.30 5.13
C ALA A 42 24.28 19.26 4.08
N SER A 43 22.98 19.18 3.77
CA SER A 43 22.45 18.37 2.66
C SER A 43 22.21 19.26 1.44
N PRO A 44 22.68 18.91 0.24
CA PRO A 44 22.55 19.74 -0.97
C PRO A 44 21.15 19.80 -1.58
N LEU A 45 20.16 19.11 -1.01
CA LEU A 45 18.79 19.01 -1.54
C LEU A 45 17.70 19.66 -0.69
N ALA A 46 18.08 20.32 0.39
CA ALA A 46 17.11 21.07 1.21
C ALA A 46 16.87 22.47 0.61
N PRO A 47 15.61 22.96 0.57
CA PRO A 47 15.39 24.40 0.49
C PRO A 47 16.15 25.05 1.66
N ALA A 48 16.68 26.27 1.45
CA ALA A 48 17.56 26.93 2.40
C ALA A 48 17.12 26.72 3.86
N PRO A 49 18.02 26.30 4.76
CA PRO A 49 17.66 25.94 6.11
C PRO A 49 17.01 27.13 6.80
N VAL A 50 15.75 26.98 7.20
CA VAL A 50 15.14 27.91 8.13
C VAL A 50 15.84 27.66 9.47
N VAL A 51 16.61 28.64 9.92
CA VAL A 51 17.22 28.62 11.24
C VAL A 51 16.11 28.63 12.27
N VAL A 52 15.90 27.49 12.93
CA VAL A 52 14.98 27.41 14.07
C VAL A 52 15.59 28.30 15.17
N PRO A 53 14.88 29.36 15.65
CA PRO A 53 15.39 30.16 16.72
C PRO A 53 15.67 29.30 17.97
N GLN A 54 16.90 29.31 18.49
CA GLN A 54 17.23 28.75 19.81
C GLN A 54 16.97 29.80 20.89
N PRO A 55 16.53 29.50 22.11
CA PRO A 55 16.49 28.19 22.77
C PRO A 55 15.07 27.75 23.19
N PHE A 56 14.55 26.67 22.65
CA PHE A 56 13.38 26.04 23.24
C PHE A 56 13.83 24.88 24.14
N SER A 57 13.61 25.01 25.43
CA SER A 57 13.81 23.95 26.43
C SER A 57 12.75 22.84 26.34
N GLU A 58 11.77 22.98 25.45
CA GLU A 58 10.68 22.01 25.28
C GLU A 58 10.87 21.20 24.00
N ASN A 59 10.93 19.87 24.16
CA ASN A 59 11.03 18.92 23.05
C ASN A 59 9.69 18.68 22.33
N THR A 60 8.62 19.34 22.76
CA THR A 60 7.25 19.13 22.25
C THR A 60 6.66 20.44 21.80
N TRP A 61 6.21 20.48 20.55
CA TRP A 61 5.57 21.63 19.94
C TRP A 61 4.15 21.31 19.50
N THR A 62 3.23 22.20 19.77
CA THR A 62 1.94 22.27 19.10
C THR A 62 2.11 23.18 17.88
N VAL A 63 2.01 22.59 16.70
CA VAL A 63 2.17 23.28 15.43
C VAL A 63 0.79 23.59 14.87
N GLY A 64 0.51 24.85 14.59
CA GLY A 64 -0.74 25.35 14.00
C GLY A 64 -0.49 26.17 12.75
N VAL A 65 -1.55 26.78 12.19
CA VAL A 65 -1.49 27.71 11.07
C VAL A 65 -2.28 28.98 11.41
N ARG A 66 -1.64 30.14 11.21
CA ARG A 66 -2.27 31.47 11.34
C ARG A 66 -1.84 32.35 10.17
N GLY A 67 -2.79 32.97 9.47
CA GLY A 67 -2.46 33.84 8.33
C GLY A 67 -1.69 33.14 7.20
N GLY A 68 -1.79 31.80 7.07
CA GLY A 68 -1.09 31.04 6.05
C GLY A 68 0.34 30.63 6.42
N VAL A 69 0.88 31.05 7.57
CA VAL A 69 2.19 30.64 8.10
C VAL A 69 2.03 29.67 9.26
N LEU A 70 3.06 28.88 9.53
CA LEU A 70 3.09 27.97 10.67
C LEU A 70 3.26 28.74 11.98
N THR A 71 2.65 28.21 13.03
CA THR A 71 2.88 28.66 14.41
C THR A 71 3.46 27.51 15.24
N LEU A 72 4.33 27.82 16.19
CA LEU A 72 4.90 26.90 17.18
C LEU A 72 4.46 27.35 18.56
N ASN A 73 3.72 26.54 19.29
CA ASN A 73 3.13 26.88 20.59
C ASN A 73 2.40 28.24 20.57
N GLY A 74 1.66 28.50 19.46
CA GLY A 74 0.93 29.75 19.25
C GLY A 74 1.75 30.94 18.77
N GLN A 75 3.07 30.86 18.70
CA GLN A 75 3.95 31.89 18.16
C GLN A 75 4.21 31.69 16.67
N ASP A 76 4.24 32.78 15.91
CA ASP A 76 4.51 32.77 14.48
C ASP A 76 5.93 32.24 14.20
N ALA A 77 6.04 31.23 13.35
CA ALA A 77 7.31 30.64 12.95
C ALA A 77 7.98 31.39 11.77
N GLY A 78 7.31 32.40 11.19
CA GLY A 78 7.81 33.17 10.05
C GLY A 78 7.95 32.39 8.75
N SER A 79 7.38 31.19 8.67
CA SER A 79 7.53 30.29 7.52
C SER A 79 6.28 29.48 7.26
N THR A 80 6.05 29.13 6.00
CA THR A 80 5.01 28.19 5.59
C THR A 80 5.45 26.73 5.69
N THR A 81 6.76 26.50 5.93
CA THR A 81 7.36 25.16 6.06
C THR A 81 8.43 25.14 7.13
N LEU A 82 8.51 24.04 7.88
CA LEU A 82 9.62 23.73 8.79
C LEU A 82 10.12 22.33 8.48
N TYR A 83 11.41 22.17 8.29
CA TYR A 83 12.03 20.89 7.96
C TYR A 83 13.07 20.48 8.97
N LEU A 84 12.88 19.31 9.55
CA LEU A 84 13.83 18.62 10.41
C LEU A 84 14.30 17.39 9.65
N PRO A 85 15.52 17.42 9.08
CA PRO A 85 16.00 16.33 8.24
C PRO A 85 16.15 15.02 9.00
N PRO A 86 16.01 13.88 8.32
CA PRO A 86 16.35 12.59 8.92
C PRO A 86 17.86 12.53 9.19
N SER A 87 18.24 11.92 10.31
CA SER A 87 19.61 11.55 10.62
C SER A 87 19.64 10.08 11.05
N PRO A 88 20.80 9.38 10.92
CA PRO A 88 20.90 7.98 11.30
C PRO A 88 20.40 7.75 12.74
N GLY A 89 19.44 6.84 12.92
CA GLY A 89 18.85 6.52 14.21
C GLY A 89 17.87 7.57 14.77
N SER A 90 17.63 8.68 14.06
CA SER A 90 16.67 9.70 14.52
C SER A 90 15.25 9.16 14.54
N MET A 91 14.49 9.63 15.53
CA MET A 91 13.06 9.35 15.67
C MET A 91 12.31 10.65 15.94
N VAL A 92 11.07 10.71 15.49
CA VAL A 92 10.17 11.86 15.73
C VAL A 92 8.81 11.31 16.16
N THR A 93 8.18 11.93 17.15
CA THR A 93 6.80 11.63 17.52
C THR A 93 5.88 12.68 16.91
N ILE A 94 4.92 12.25 16.09
CA ILE A 94 3.98 13.10 15.38
C ILE A 94 2.56 12.63 15.74
N ALA A 95 1.74 13.53 16.27
CA ALA A 95 0.38 13.22 16.72
C ALA A 95 0.31 11.94 17.60
N GLY A 96 1.26 11.82 18.54
CA GLY A 96 1.34 10.71 19.50
C GLY A 96 1.94 9.40 18.95
N LYS A 97 2.34 9.33 17.68
CA LYS A 97 2.98 8.14 17.08
C LYS A 97 4.45 8.41 16.78
N THR A 98 5.32 7.46 17.11
CA THR A 98 6.76 7.56 16.86
C THR A 98 7.13 6.97 15.51
N TYR A 99 7.93 7.70 14.76
CA TYR A 99 8.45 7.35 13.44
C TYR A 99 9.96 7.48 13.40
N ARG A 100 10.62 6.68 12.58
CA ARG A 100 12.06 6.87 12.24
C ARG A 100 12.21 8.06 11.30
N GLY A 101 13.41 8.62 11.25
CA GLY A 101 13.74 9.71 10.34
C GLY A 101 13.34 11.09 10.86
N GLY A 102 13.02 12.00 9.95
CA GLY A 102 12.71 13.40 10.21
C GLY A 102 11.26 13.77 9.93
N VAL A 103 10.98 15.08 9.95
CA VAL A 103 9.65 15.62 9.66
C VAL A 103 9.71 16.89 8.83
N LEU A 104 8.85 16.99 7.82
CA LEU A 104 8.52 18.21 7.10
C LEU A 104 7.12 18.65 7.53
N LEU A 105 7.01 19.82 8.12
CA LEU A 105 5.77 20.47 8.48
C LEU A 105 5.47 21.54 7.43
N ARG A 106 4.23 21.62 6.96
CA ARG A 106 3.82 22.66 6.01
C ARG A 106 2.41 23.16 6.29
N ALA A 107 2.22 24.45 6.09
CA ALA A 107 0.89 25.04 6.05
C ALA A 107 0.22 24.74 4.70
N ALA A 108 -1.00 24.20 4.73
CA ALA A 108 -1.78 23.89 3.55
C ALA A 108 -3.27 24.11 3.83
N GLN A 109 -3.91 25.00 3.09
CA GLN A 109 -5.36 25.27 3.18
C GLN A 109 -5.85 25.48 4.63
N GLY A 110 -5.11 26.24 5.44
CA GLY A 110 -5.45 26.54 6.83
C GLY A 110 -5.17 25.41 7.81
N SER A 111 -4.56 24.31 7.38
CA SER A 111 -4.19 23.17 8.19
C SER A 111 -2.69 22.92 8.15
N VAL A 112 -2.17 22.25 9.19
CA VAL A 112 -0.82 21.68 9.20
C VAL A 112 -0.85 20.33 8.51
N GLN A 113 0.06 20.10 7.59
CA GLN A 113 0.43 18.77 7.11
C GLN A 113 1.77 18.38 7.74
N ALA A 114 1.78 17.27 8.49
CA ALA A 114 2.99 16.68 9.04
C ALA A 114 3.38 15.47 8.17
N ILE A 115 4.56 15.56 7.58
CA ILE A 115 5.09 14.62 6.60
C ILE A 115 6.34 14.01 7.20
N ASN A 116 6.33 12.71 7.50
CA ASN A 116 7.52 12.00 7.93
C ASN A 116 8.46 11.81 6.73
N VAL A 117 9.73 12.16 6.90
CA VAL A 117 10.78 11.99 5.90
C VAL A 117 11.71 10.89 6.39
N VAL A 118 11.72 9.75 5.69
CA VAL A 118 12.33 8.53 6.21
C VAL A 118 12.99 7.73 5.08
N ASP A 119 14.11 7.05 5.38
CA ASP A 119 14.71 6.09 4.46
C ASP A 119 13.70 4.98 4.12
N VAL A 120 13.69 4.51 2.87
CA VAL A 120 12.70 3.53 2.39
C VAL A 120 12.74 2.22 3.18
N GLU A 121 13.92 1.74 3.60
CA GLU A 121 14.02 0.51 4.38
C GLU A 121 13.47 0.70 5.80
N ASP A 122 13.70 1.84 6.42
CA ASP A 122 13.11 2.21 7.71
C ASP A 122 11.58 2.43 7.62
N TYR A 123 11.09 2.98 6.51
CA TYR A 123 9.66 3.08 6.23
C TYR A 123 8.99 1.71 6.19
N LEU A 124 9.61 0.73 5.51
CA LEU A 124 9.06 -0.62 5.38
C LEU A 124 8.91 -1.34 6.72
N ARG A 125 9.72 -1.05 7.73
CA ARG A 125 9.62 -1.62 9.07
C ARG A 125 8.28 -1.29 9.74
N GLY A 126 7.72 -0.12 9.43
CA GLY A 126 6.40 0.29 9.88
C GLY A 126 5.24 -0.12 8.97
N VAL A 127 5.52 -0.60 7.75
CA VAL A 127 4.54 -1.00 6.73
C VAL A 127 4.34 -2.51 6.68
N VAL A 128 5.40 -3.27 6.47
CA VAL A 128 5.31 -4.73 6.22
C VAL A 128 4.54 -5.46 7.33
N PRO A 129 4.83 -5.27 8.63
CA PRO A 129 4.09 -5.94 9.69
C PRO A 129 2.69 -5.35 9.94
N ALA A 130 2.40 -4.18 9.39
CA ALA A 130 1.05 -3.59 9.42
C ALA A 130 0.14 -4.13 8.31
N GLU A 131 0.72 -4.57 7.20
CA GLU A 131 0.02 -5.13 6.04
C GLU A 131 -0.11 -6.65 6.11
N MET A 132 0.89 -7.35 6.65
CA MET A 132 0.96 -8.81 6.67
C MET A 132 1.37 -9.32 8.06
N PRO A 133 0.68 -10.34 8.61
CA PRO A 133 1.04 -10.88 9.93
C PRO A 133 2.51 -11.31 10.01
N PRO A 134 3.29 -10.83 10.99
CA PRO A 134 4.72 -11.11 11.09
C PRO A 134 5.05 -12.59 11.42
N SER A 135 4.05 -13.38 11.79
CA SER A 135 4.14 -14.82 11.98
C SER A 135 4.09 -15.64 10.68
N TRP A 136 3.87 -14.98 9.53
CA TRP A 136 3.83 -15.66 8.24
C TRP A 136 5.23 -16.06 7.75
N PRO A 137 5.34 -17.03 6.81
CA PRO A 137 6.63 -17.49 6.29
C PRO A 137 7.47 -16.34 5.72
N ALA A 138 8.79 -16.40 5.91
CA ALA A 138 9.74 -15.38 5.45
C ALA A 138 9.59 -15.04 3.96
N ALA A 139 9.27 -16.01 3.10
CA ALA A 139 9.06 -15.79 1.67
C ALA A 139 7.86 -14.87 1.38
N ALA A 140 6.78 -14.99 2.15
CA ALA A 140 5.61 -14.11 2.02
C ALA A 140 5.92 -12.69 2.49
N LEU A 141 6.60 -12.55 3.66
CA LEU A 141 7.05 -11.25 4.17
C LEU A 141 8.05 -10.58 3.22
N ALA A 142 8.97 -11.35 2.63
CA ALA A 142 9.93 -10.87 1.63
C ALA A 142 9.23 -10.36 0.36
N ALA A 143 8.24 -11.10 -0.15
CA ALA A 143 7.43 -10.63 -1.28
C ALA A 143 6.70 -9.33 -0.94
N GLN A 144 6.10 -9.23 0.26
CA GLN A 144 5.43 -8.00 0.73
C GLN A 144 6.42 -6.84 0.84
N ALA A 145 7.64 -7.06 1.35
CA ALA A 145 8.66 -6.03 1.44
C ALA A 145 9.05 -5.48 0.05
N VAL A 146 9.28 -6.37 -0.93
CA VAL A 146 9.60 -5.97 -2.30
C VAL A 146 8.48 -5.17 -2.94
N ILE A 147 7.21 -5.62 -2.82
CA ILE A 147 6.09 -4.89 -3.44
C ILE A 147 5.79 -3.57 -2.74
N ALA A 148 5.93 -3.49 -1.42
CA ALA A 148 5.72 -2.25 -0.67
C ALA A 148 6.79 -1.21 -1.01
N ARG A 149 8.05 -1.64 -1.15
CA ARG A 149 9.17 -0.80 -1.63
C ARG A 149 8.92 -0.31 -3.05
N THR A 150 8.50 -1.20 -3.95
CA THR A 150 8.19 -0.87 -5.33
C THR A 150 7.03 0.12 -5.43
N TYR A 151 5.97 -0.11 -4.65
CA TYR A 151 4.79 0.75 -4.62
C TYR A 151 5.13 2.19 -4.28
N VAL A 152 5.94 2.41 -3.23
CA VAL A 152 6.32 3.77 -2.85
C VAL A 152 7.33 4.36 -3.81
N ALA A 153 8.32 3.58 -4.30
CA ALA A 153 9.31 4.04 -5.26
C ALA A 153 8.67 4.52 -6.58
N ALA A 154 7.59 3.85 -7.03
CA ALA A 154 6.83 4.27 -8.21
C ALA A 154 6.09 5.61 -8.02
N ARG A 155 5.98 6.10 -6.80
CA ARG A 155 5.24 7.33 -6.43
C ARG A 155 6.13 8.49 -6.03
N VAL A 156 7.43 8.27 -5.82
CA VAL A 156 8.35 9.36 -5.48
C VAL A 156 8.32 10.41 -6.57
N ASN A 157 7.90 11.61 -6.19
CA ASN A 157 7.80 12.76 -7.09
C ASN A 157 8.17 14.04 -6.35
N PRO A 158 9.39 14.58 -6.54
CA PRO A 158 9.84 15.82 -5.88
C PRO A 158 8.93 17.03 -6.09
N ALA A 159 8.13 17.05 -7.16
CA ALA A 159 7.19 18.14 -7.44
C ALA A 159 5.91 18.07 -6.55
N GLN A 160 5.67 16.96 -5.88
CA GLN A 160 4.55 16.80 -4.96
C GLN A 160 4.98 17.08 -3.52
N PRO A 161 4.06 17.52 -2.64
CA PRO A 161 4.38 17.80 -1.25
C PRO A 161 4.78 16.55 -0.46
N TYR A 162 4.26 15.38 -0.83
CA TYR A 162 4.57 14.06 -0.26
C TYR A 162 4.39 12.98 -1.31
N ASP A 163 4.95 11.79 -1.08
CA ASP A 163 4.97 10.68 -2.03
C ASP A 163 3.84 9.68 -1.77
N THR A 164 3.46 9.52 -0.50
CA THR A 164 2.43 8.57 -0.06
C THR A 164 1.76 9.03 1.23
N CYS A 165 0.71 8.33 1.65
CA CYS A 165 0.00 8.56 2.92
C CYS A 165 0.04 7.32 3.82
N ALA A 166 -0.24 7.51 5.12
CA ALA A 166 -0.11 6.46 6.13
C ALA A 166 -1.39 5.63 6.34
N THR A 167 -2.36 5.72 5.43
CA THR A 167 -3.69 5.08 5.55
C THR A 167 -3.89 3.97 4.53
N GLU A 168 -4.98 3.22 4.66
CA GLU A 168 -5.40 2.17 3.71
C GLU A 168 -5.59 2.66 2.26
N SER A 169 -5.78 3.98 2.07
CA SER A 169 -5.85 4.58 0.73
C SER A 169 -4.51 4.56 0.00
N CYS A 170 -3.39 4.38 0.72
CA CYS A 170 -2.04 4.26 0.20
C CYS A 170 -1.40 2.95 0.66
N GLN A 171 -0.65 2.98 1.77
CA GLN A 171 -0.12 1.83 2.51
C GLN A 171 -0.23 2.13 4.00
N VAL A 172 -0.71 1.17 4.79
CA VAL A 172 -0.82 1.35 6.24
C VAL A 172 0.59 1.49 6.83
N TYR A 173 0.88 2.67 7.38
CA TYR A 173 2.17 2.97 8.01
C TYR A 173 1.96 3.32 9.48
N ARG A 174 2.41 2.45 10.37
CA ARG A 174 2.18 2.58 11.82
C ARG A 174 3.40 3.05 12.59
N GLY A 175 4.52 3.32 11.92
CA GLY A 175 5.77 3.74 12.53
C GLY A 175 6.40 2.66 13.40
N VAL A 176 7.19 3.08 14.39
CA VAL A 176 8.03 2.20 15.24
C VAL A 176 7.20 1.15 16.03
N ALA A 177 5.98 1.50 16.43
CA ALA A 177 5.12 0.61 17.21
C ALA A 177 4.73 -0.69 16.46
N ALA A 178 4.85 -0.71 15.13
CA ALA A 178 4.54 -1.89 14.32
C ALA A 178 5.75 -2.80 14.08
N GLU A 179 6.97 -2.34 14.33
CA GLU A 179 8.20 -3.06 13.96
C GLU A 179 8.27 -4.46 14.59
N GLN A 180 8.68 -5.44 13.78
CA GLN A 180 8.78 -6.84 14.17
C GLN A 180 10.04 -7.48 13.57
N ALA A 181 10.78 -8.24 14.36
CA ALA A 181 12.06 -8.82 13.96
C ALA A 181 11.99 -9.71 12.70
N SER A 182 10.89 -10.46 12.51
CA SER A 182 10.70 -11.30 11.31
C SER A 182 10.50 -10.47 10.05
N ALA A 183 9.76 -9.35 10.15
CA ALA A 183 9.58 -8.40 9.06
C ALA A 183 10.90 -7.66 8.76
N ASP A 184 11.64 -7.23 9.79
CA ASP A 184 12.95 -6.59 9.64
C ASP A 184 13.94 -7.52 8.92
N ALA A 185 13.97 -8.81 9.27
CA ALA A 185 14.80 -9.81 8.59
C ALA A 185 14.43 -9.96 7.10
N ALA A 186 13.12 -9.99 6.78
CA ALA A 186 12.64 -10.08 5.40
C ALA A 186 12.96 -8.81 4.58
N ILE A 187 12.83 -7.62 5.18
CA ILE A 187 13.19 -6.34 4.57
C ILE A 187 14.69 -6.32 4.27
N GLN A 188 15.52 -6.70 5.24
CA GLN A 188 16.97 -6.75 5.08
C GLN A 188 17.40 -7.74 4.00
N ALA A 189 16.83 -8.95 3.98
CA ALA A 189 17.11 -9.98 2.97
C ALA A 189 16.74 -9.56 1.54
N THR A 190 15.84 -8.59 1.39
CA THR A 190 15.39 -8.04 0.10
C THR A 190 15.76 -6.58 -0.09
N ALA A 191 16.76 -6.07 0.64
CA ALA A 191 17.13 -4.66 0.61
C ALA A 191 17.36 -4.16 -0.82
N GLY A 192 16.74 -3.03 -1.16
CA GLY A 192 16.80 -2.43 -2.50
C GLY A 192 16.05 -3.16 -3.61
N GLN A 193 15.53 -4.39 -3.40
CA GLN A 193 14.83 -5.14 -4.44
C GLN A 193 13.46 -4.51 -4.75
N VAL A 194 13.18 -4.31 -6.04
CA VAL A 194 11.91 -3.80 -6.56
C VAL A 194 11.47 -4.57 -7.80
N VAL A 195 10.19 -4.60 -8.05
CA VAL A 195 9.61 -5.11 -9.31
C VAL A 195 9.67 -4.00 -10.36
N ALA A 196 10.17 -4.32 -11.53
CA ALA A 196 10.34 -3.39 -12.64
C ALA A 196 9.56 -3.82 -13.89
N TYR A 197 8.97 -2.85 -14.58
CA TYR A 197 8.36 -3.02 -15.88
C TYR A 197 8.71 -1.83 -16.80
N GLY A 198 9.18 -2.10 -18.00
CA GLY A 198 9.60 -1.05 -18.93
C GLY A 198 10.70 -0.12 -18.39
N GLY A 199 11.63 -0.66 -17.57
CA GLY A 199 12.74 0.11 -16.99
C GLY A 199 12.34 1.06 -15.86
N LYS A 200 11.14 0.92 -15.29
CA LYS A 200 10.63 1.74 -14.18
C LYS A 200 10.07 0.85 -13.06
N PRO A 201 10.01 1.34 -11.80
CA PRO A 201 9.26 0.64 -10.76
C PRO A 201 7.83 0.39 -11.21
N ALA A 202 7.35 -0.86 -11.07
CA ALA A 202 6.01 -1.25 -11.46
C ALA A 202 4.96 -0.75 -10.46
N SER A 203 3.70 -0.65 -10.89
CA SER A 203 2.58 -0.42 -9.99
C SER A 203 2.20 -1.74 -9.30
N THR A 204 2.83 -2.04 -8.17
CA THR A 204 2.65 -3.30 -7.44
C THR A 204 1.47 -3.22 -6.48
N TYR A 205 0.25 -3.24 -7.03
CA TYR A 205 -0.97 -3.31 -6.24
C TYR A 205 -1.09 -4.67 -5.55
N PHE A 206 -1.68 -4.68 -4.36
CA PHE A 206 -1.93 -5.89 -3.58
C PHE A 206 -3.21 -5.75 -2.76
N SER A 207 -3.78 -6.86 -2.36
CA SER A 207 -4.95 -6.89 -1.48
C SER A 207 -4.92 -8.14 -0.60
N SER A 208 -5.76 -8.17 0.42
CA SER A 208 -5.77 -9.26 1.39
C SER A 208 -6.00 -10.63 0.72
N ASP A 209 -7.06 -10.77 -0.08
CA ASP A 209 -7.45 -12.08 -0.62
C ASP A 209 -8.10 -11.92 -2.01
N SER A 210 -7.58 -12.61 -3.01
CA SER A 210 -8.13 -12.63 -4.38
C SER A 210 -9.48 -13.34 -4.48
N GLY A 211 -9.79 -14.20 -3.51
CA GLY A 211 -10.97 -15.06 -3.53
C GLY A 211 -10.87 -16.20 -4.54
N GLY A 212 -9.67 -16.66 -4.88
CA GLY A 212 -9.41 -17.73 -5.85
C GLY A 212 -9.17 -17.25 -7.29
N TYR A 213 -9.23 -15.93 -7.55
CA TYR A 213 -8.99 -15.36 -8.86
C TYR A 213 -8.55 -13.90 -8.76
N THR A 214 -7.37 -13.55 -9.29
CA THR A 214 -6.93 -12.14 -9.34
C THR A 214 -7.78 -11.37 -10.35
N ALA A 215 -7.94 -10.07 -10.12
CA ALA A 215 -8.56 -9.14 -11.05
C ALA A 215 -7.52 -8.52 -11.98
N SER A 216 -7.89 -8.23 -13.22
CA SER A 216 -7.07 -7.33 -14.04
C SER A 216 -7.23 -5.88 -13.58
N SER A 217 -6.20 -5.07 -13.83
CA SER A 217 -6.27 -3.64 -13.58
C SER A 217 -7.32 -2.94 -14.46
N ALA A 218 -7.55 -3.47 -15.66
CA ALA A 218 -8.55 -2.97 -16.60
C ALA A 218 -9.98 -3.14 -16.07
N GLU A 219 -10.32 -4.33 -15.51
CA GLU A 219 -11.66 -4.59 -15.01
C GLU A 219 -12.01 -3.83 -13.73
N VAL A 220 -11.00 -3.45 -12.92
CA VAL A 220 -11.24 -2.74 -11.66
C VAL A 220 -11.13 -1.23 -11.83
N TRP A 221 -10.21 -0.74 -12.65
CA TRP A 221 -9.94 0.71 -12.77
C TRP A 221 -10.02 1.25 -14.20
N GLY A 222 -10.36 0.41 -15.19
CA GLY A 222 -10.47 0.83 -16.59
C GLY A 222 -9.11 1.09 -17.29
N ARG A 223 -7.98 0.80 -16.62
CA ARG A 223 -6.63 0.96 -17.16
C ARG A 223 -5.93 -0.37 -17.24
N ASP A 224 -5.52 -0.77 -18.43
CA ASP A 224 -4.78 -2.00 -18.64
C ASP A 224 -3.29 -1.83 -18.30
N LEU A 225 -2.82 -2.69 -17.37
CA LEU A 225 -1.40 -2.88 -17.07
C LEU A 225 -1.09 -4.35 -17.38
N PRO A 226 -0.30 -4.66 -18.43
CA PRO A 226 -0.13 -6.02 -18.95
C PRO A 226 0.39 -7.04 -17.92
N TYR A 227 1.08 -6.58 -16.89
CA TYR A 227 1.60 -7.39 -15.79
C TYR A 227 0.60 -7.54 -14.61
N LEU A 228 -0.63 -7.07 -14.76
CA LEU A 228 -1.71 -7.20 -13.78
C LEU A 228 -2.95 -7.84 -14.44
N PRO A 229 -2.84 -9.07 -14.97
CA PRO A 229 -3.95 -9.76 -15.61
C PRO A 229 -4.92 -10.36 -14.60
N ALA A 230 -6.14 -10.63 -15.05
CA ALA A 230 -7.03 -11.55 -14.38
C ALA A 230 -6.50 -12.98 -14.58
N LYS A 231 -6.45 -13.79 -13.50
CA LYS A 231 -5.98 -15.18 -13.56
C LYS A 231 -6.39 -15.98 -12.34
N ALA A 232 -6.48 -17.30 -12.49
CA ALA A 232 -6.74 -18.21 -11.40
C ALA A 232 -5.64 -18.11 -10.31
N ASP A 233 -6.07 -18.08 -9.05
CA ASP A 233 -5.23 -18.03 -7.86
C ASP A 233 -5.66 -19.08 -6.84
N PRO A 234 -5.36 -20.36 -7.09
CA PRO A 234 -5.78 -21.45 -6.21
C PRO A 234 -5.11 -21.37 -4.83
N TYR A 235 -4.04 -20.58 -4.69
CA TYR A 235 -3.27 -20.46 -3.46
C TYR A 235 -3.97 -19.62 -2.39
N SER A 236 -4.94 -18.78 -2.77
CA SER A 236 -5.72 -17.96 -1.84
C SER A 236 -6.94 -18.69 -1.25
N ALA A 237 -7.23 -19.93 -1.65
CA ALA A 237 -8.44 -20.65 -1.26
C ALA A 237 -8.57 -20.94 0.26
N GLY A 238 -7.48 -20.84 1.03
CA GLY A 238 -7.47 -21.06 2.49
C GLY A 238 -7.61 -19.81 3.33
N GLY A 239 -7.88 -18.66 2.75
CA GLY A 239 -8.03 -17.40 3.48
C GLY A 239 -9.34 -17.30 4.27
N PRO A 240 -9.40 -16.48 5.34
CA PRO A 240 -10.61 -16.33 6.17
C PRO A 240 -11.75 -15.64 5.41
N ARG A 241 -11.46 -15.08 4.25
CA ARG A 241 -12.43 -14.45 3.34
C ARG A 241 -12.58 -15.23 2.04
N ALA A 242 -12.15 -16.50 1.99
CA ALA A 242 -12.35 -17.37 0.83
C ALA A 242 -13.83 -17.48 0.46
N ARG A 243 -14.71 -17.43 1.46
CA ARG A 243 -16.18 -17.27 1.30
C ARG A 243 -16.71 -16.39 2.42
N TRP A 244 -17.70 -15.55 2.08
CA TRP A 244 -18.40 -14.72 3.06
C TRP A 244 -19.83 -14.45 2.60
N ARG A 245 -20.70 -14.17 3.55
CA ARG A 245 -22.11 -13.80 3.36
C ARG A 245 -22.43 -12.63 4.28
N LEU A 246 -23.23 -11.70 3.79
CA LEU A 246 -23.84 -10.64 4.60
C LEU A 246 -25.28 -10.40 4.15
N GLU A 247 -26.06 -9.84 5.04
CA GLU A 247 -27.43 -9.41 4.80
C GLU A 247 -27.50 -7.90 4.95
N VAL A 248 -28.07 -7.24 3.95
CA VAL A 248 -28.09 -5.76 3.87
C VAL A 248 -29.53 -5.29 3.87
N ALA A 249 -29.91 -4.51 4.87
CA ALA A 249 -31.26 -3.97 4.97
C ALA A 249 -31.58 -3.05 3.76
N ALA A 250 -32.85 -3.04 3.32
CA ALA A 250 -33.29 -2.26 2.17
C ALA A 250 -32.91 -0.76 2.26
N ALA A 251 -32.99 -0.19 3.46
CA ALA A 251 -32.58 1.22 3.69
C ALA A 251 -31.10 1.45 3.41
N GLN A 252 -30.21 0.50 3.77
CA GLN A 252 -28.78 0.58 3.49
C GLN A 252 -28.49 0.43 1.99
N VAL A 253 -29.21 -0.48 1.31
CA VAL A 253 -29.12 -0.65 -0.15
C VAL A 253 -29.53 0.65 -0.86
N GLN A 254 -30.62 1.28 -0.41
CA GLN A 254 -31.11 2.53 -0.96
C GLN A 254 -30.12 3.69 -0.71
N ALA A 255 -29.55 3.77 0.48
CA ALA A 255 -28.51 4.74 0.81
C ALA A 255 -27.24 4.55 -0.06
N ALA A 256 -26.83 3.30 -0.30
CA ALA A 256 -25.73 2.99 -1.21
C ALA A 256 -26.08 3.42 -2.65
N ALA A 257 -27.27 3.09 -3.16
CA ALA A 257 -27.72 3.47 -4.50
C ALA A 257 -27.76 4.99 -4.71
N ALA A 258 -28.15 5.74 -3.69
CA ALA A 258 -28.19 7.22 -3.74
C ALA A 258 -26.81 7.84 -3.98
N ARG A 259 -25.72 7.23 -3.50
CA ARG A 259 -24.32 7.68 -3.75
C ARG A 259 -23.97 7.63 -5.23
N PHE A 260 -24.59 6.72 -5.99
CA PHE A 260 -24.43 6.57 -7.43
C PHE A 260 -25.57 7.28 -8.23
N ARG A 261 -26.34 8.18 -7.58
CA ARG A 261 -27.46 8.92 -8.18
C ARG A 261 -28.58 8.03 -8.72
N VAL A 262 -28.69 6.79 -8.25
CA VAL A 262 -29.75 5.86 -8.63
C VAL A 262 -31.00 6.16 -7.84
N ARG A 263 -32.13 6.34 -8.54
CA ARG A 263 -33.46 6.61 -7.98
C ARG A 263 -34.48 5.71 -8.67
N VAL A 264 -34.82 4.60 -8.03
CA VAL A 264 -35.78 3.63 -8.56
C VAL A 264 -37.08 3.52 -7.70
N GLY A 265 -37.28 4.48 -6.79
CA GLY A 265 -38.39 4.44 -5.83
C GLY A 265 -38.14 3.36 -4.77
N THR A 266 -39.21 2.72 -4.28
CA THR A 266 -39.09 1.60 -3.33
C THR A 266 -38.43 0.41 -3.99
N LEU A 267 -37.27 -0.02 -3.47
CA LEU A 267 -36.53 -1.17 -4.00
C LEU A 267 -37.35 -2.46 -3.91
N ARG A 268 -37.24 -3.28 -4.94
CA ARG A 268 -37.88 -4.62 -5.07
C ARG A 268 -36.89 -5.72 -5.37
N ASP A 269 -35.86 -5.42 -6.19
CA ASP A 269 -34.86 -6.40 -6.61
C ASP A 269 -33.51 -5.73 -6.90
N VAL A 270 -32.41 -6.43 -6.55
CA VAL A 270 -31.05 -6.00 -6.85
C VAL A 270 -30.21 -7.22 -7.22
N ARG A 271 -29.59 -7.20 -8.40
CA ARG A 271 -28.82 -8.33 -8.92
C ARG A 271 -27.55 -7.89 -9.61
N VAL A 272 -26.51 -8.71 -9.50
CA VAL A 272 -25.38 -8.65 -10.42
C VAL A 272 -25.83 -9.35 -11.72
N THR A 273 -25.87 -8.60 -12.82
CA THR A 273 -26.34 -9.08 -14.13
C THR A 273 -25.21 -9.38 -15.09
N ARG A 274 -23.99 -8.89 -14.80
CA ARG A 274 -22.79 -9.23 -15.55
C ARG A 274 -21.57 -9.19 -14.64
N THR A 275 -20.67 -10.16 -14.81
CA THR A 275 -19.38 -10.25 -14.13
C THR A 275 -18.23 -10.19 -15.12
N SER A 276 -17.03 -9.82 -14.62
CA SER A 276 -15.77 -9.92 -15.35
C SER A 276 -15.26 -11.37 -15.37
N GLU A 277 -14.12 -11.58 -16.05
CA GLU A 277 -13.40 -12.86 -16.06
C GLU A 277 -13.06 -13.31 -14.63
N SER A 278 -12.69 -12.39 -13.75
CA SER A 278 -12.39 -12.70 -12.35
C SER A 278 -13.65 -12.94 -11.48
N GLY A 279 -14.85 -12.91 -12.06
CA GLY A 279 -16.12 -13.05 -11.34
C GLY A 279 -16.53 -11.81 -10.54
N ARG A 280 -15.95 -10.65 -10.80
CA ARG A 280 -16.31 -9.38 -10.14
C ARG A 280 -17.43 -8.68 -10.86
N ALA A 281 -18.32 -8.02 -10.09
CA ALA A 281 -19.47 -7.31 -10.61
C ALA A 281 -19.06 -6.22 -11.63
N GLN A 282 -19.59 -6.33 -12.85
CA GLN A 282 -19.43 -5.38 -13.95
C GLN A 282 -20.74 -4.74 -14.35
N GLU A 283 -21.85 -5.30 -13.94
CA GLU A 283 -23.17 -4.68 -14.05
C GLU A 283 -24.03 -5.10 -12.87
N VAL A 284 -24.67 -4.13 -12.24
CA VAL A 284 -25.68 -4.31 -11.20
C VAL A 284 -26.97 -3.65 -11.66
N THR A 285 -28.06 -4.43 -11.67
CA THR A 285 -29.40 -3.94 -11.97
C THR A 285 -30.18 -3.78 -10.68
N LEU A 286 -30.77 -2.59 -10.51
CA LEU A 286 -31.65 -2.24 -9.39
C LEU A 286 -33.06 -1.98 -9.95
N THR A 287 -34.06 -2.68 -9.41
CA THR A 287 -35.47 -2.52 -9.80
C THR A 287 -36.29 -2.06 -8.59
N GLY A 288 -37.16 -1.09 -8.81
CA GLY A 288 -38.05 -0.55 -7.78
C GLY A 288 -39.38 -0.09 -8.35
N SER A 289 -40.19 0.57 -7.53
CA SER A 289 -41.52 1.06 -7.91
C SER A 289 -41.48 2.14 -8.99
N GLY A 290 -40.37 2.86 -9.15
CA GLY A 290 -40.18 3.93 -10.13
C GLY A 290 -39.42 3.47 -11.40
N GLY A 291 -39.15 2.16 -11.56
CA GLY A 291 -38.45 1.64 -12.73
C GLY A 291 -37.19 0.86 -12.43
N THR A 292 -36.31 0.76 -13.41
CA THR A 292 -35.05 0.01 -13.35
C THR A 292 -33.86 0.92 -13.68
N ALA A 293 -32.76 0.78 -12.93
CA ALA A 293 -31.50 1.44 -13.18
C ALA A 293 -30.37 0.41 -13.26
N ARG A 294 -29.30 0.74 -13.97
CA ARG A 294 -28.09 -0.08 -14.10
C ARG A 294 -26.87 0.71 -13.73
N LEU A 295 -26.01 0.09 -12.94
CA LEU A 295 -24.64 0.51 -12.66
C LEU A 295 -23.69 -0.36 -13.44
N THR A 296 -22.71 0.21 -14.12
CA THR A 296 -21.79 -0.54 -15.00
C THR A 296 -20.33 -0.24 -14.67
N GLY A 297 -19.42 -1.18 -15.04
CA GLY A 297 -17.98 -1.02 -14.88
C GLY A 297 -17.57 -0.75 -13.43
N THR A 298 -16.78 0.27 -13.20
CA THR A 298 -16.25 0.64 -11.87
C THR A 298 -17.34 0.97 -10.86
N ASP A 299 -18.47 1.55 -11.31
CA ASP A 299 -19.59 1.88 -10.43
C ASP A 299 -20.31 0.63 -9.91
N ALA A 300 -20.41 -0.42 -10.72
CA ALA A 300 -20.98 -1.69 -10.29
C ALA A 300 -20.17 -2.31 -9.15
N GLY A 301 -18.85 -2.42 -9.32
CA GLY A 301 -17.94 -2.91 -8.28
C GLY A 301 -17.94 -2.05 -7.02
N SER A 302 -17.95 -0.72 -7.20
CA SER A 302 -17.98 0.26 -6.10
C SER A 302 -19.30 0.21 -5.34
N PHE A 303 -20.43 0.00 -6.02
CA PHE A 303 -21.73 -0.18 -5.39
C PHE A 303 -21.73 -1.43 -4.50
N VAL A 304 -21.26 -2.57 -5.00
CA VAL A 304 -21.14 -3.81 -4.20
C VAL A 304 -20.31 -3.57 -2.94
N ARG A 305 -19.20 -2.86 -3.06
CA ARG A 305 -18.36 -2.48 -1.91
C ARG A 305 -19.11 -1.53 -0.94
N ALA A 306 -19.90 -0.60 -1.45
CA ALA A 306 -20.70 0.32 -0.64
C ALA A 306 -21.80 -0.38 0.19
N LEU A 307 -22.19 -1.61 -0.16
CA LEU A 307 -23.06 -2.48 0.63
C LEU A 307 -22.35 -3.13 1.84
N GLY A 308 -21.03 -2.93 2.00
CA GLY A 308 -20.22 -3.56 3.06
C GLY A 308 -19.55 -4.87 2.61
N ALA A 309 -19.65 -5.22 1.33
CA ALA A 309 -19.01 -6.42 0.77
C ALA A 309 -17.48 -6.36 0.90
N ALA A 310 -16.84 -7.47 1.28
CA ALA A 310 -15.40 -7.55 1.42
C ALA A 310 -14.66 -7.41 0.08
N SER A 311 -15.28 -7.80 -1.03
CA SER A 311 -14.79 -7.61 -2.40
C SER A 311 -15.97 -7.36 -3.34
N SER A 312 -15.70 -6.96 -4.59
CA SER A 312 -16.72 -6.92 -5.66
C SER A 312 -16.93 -8.26 -6.36
N ARG A 313 -16.19 -9.31 -5.96
CA ARG A 313 -16.43 -10.69 -6.40
C ARG A 313 -17.56 -11.27 -5.55
N ALA A 314 -18.78 -10.94 -5.95
CA ALA A 314 -19.99 -11.24 -5.20
C ALA A 314 -21.20 -11.45 -6.09
N THR A 315 -22.15 -12.23 -5.60
CA THR A 315 -23.51 -12.33 -6.10
C THR A 315 -24.43 -11.52 -5.20
N LEU A 316 -25.42 -10.89 -5.79
CA LEU A 316 -26.51 -10.22 -5.11
C LEU A 316 -27.78 -10.99 -5.43
N SER A 317 -28.45 -11.49 -4.42
CA SER A 317 -29.67 -12.28 -4.54
C SER A 317 -30.85 -11.50 -3.95
N GLY A 318 -31.63 -10.81 -4.82
CA GLY A 318 -32.93 -10.21 -4.48
C GLY A 318 -34.02 -11.28 -4.42
N PRO A 319 -35.25 -10.99 -3.91
CA PRO A 319 -35.84 -9.67 -3.72
C PRO A 319 -35.34 -8.95 -2.48
N VAL A 320 -35.59 -7.64 -2.42
CA VAL A 320 -35.27 -6.79 -1.27
C VAL A 320 -36.51 -5.96 -0.91
N GLY A 321 -36.83 -5.88 0.37
CA GLY A 321 -37.98 -5.16 0.87
C GLY A 321 -37.85 -4.75 2.35
N PRO A 322 -38.86 -4.13 2.94
CA PRO A 322 -38.79 -3.64 4.32
C PRO A 322 -38.41 -4.72 5.36
N THR A 323 -38.86 -5.96 5.13
CA THR A 323 -38.63 -7.13 5.99
C THR A 323 -37.73 -8.19 5.33
N THR A 324 -37.30 -7.96 4.08
CA THR A 324 -36.49 -8.90 3.31
C THR A 324 -35.14 -8.25 2.99
N PRO A 325 -34.05 -8.61 3.70
CA PRO A 325 -32.74 -8.09 3.42
C PRO A 325 -32.20 -8.60 2.08
N LEU A 326 -31.37 -7.80 1.42
CA LEU A 326 -30.57 -8.24 0.30
C LEU A 326 -29.49 -9.22 0.79
N VAL A 327 -29.43 -10.39 0.21
CA VAL A 327 -28.36 -11.35 0.47
C VAL A 327 -27.19 -11.06 -0.47
N VAL A 328 -26.03 -10.89 0.10
CA VAL A 328 -24.76 -10.68 -0.63
C VAL A 328 -23.80 -11.79 -0.24
N GLU A 329 -23.40 -12.61 -1.21
CA GLU A 329 -22.44 -13.69 -1.01
C GLU A 329 -21.25 -13.49 -1.93
N GLY A 330 -20.05 -13.77 -1.43
CA GLY A 330 -18.87 -13.54 -2.24
C GLY A 330 -17.62 -14.23 -1.70
N SER A 331 -16.52 -13.91 -2.34
CA SER A 331 -15.20 -14.44 -2.01
C SER A 331 -14.13 -13.38 -2.14
N GLY A 332 -13.06 -13.53 -1.35
CA GLY A 332 -11.92 -12.61 -1.32
C GLY A 332 -12.19 -11.33 -0.52
N ALA A 333 -11.15 -10.52 -0.37
CA ALA A 333 -11.17 -9.22 0.33
C ALA A 333 -10.23 -8.23 -0.36
N GLY A 334 -10.75 -7.03 -0.65
CA GLY A 334 -10.05 -5.98 -1.37
C GLY A 334 -10.37 -5.98 -2.87
N HIS A 335 -9.54 -5.26 -3.64
CA HIS A 335 -9.75 -5.10 -5.09
C HIS A 335 -9.32 -6.34 -5.91
N GLY A 336 -8.42 -7.18 -5.37
CA GLY A 336 -7.95 -8.41 -5.99
C GLY A 336 -6.96 -8.24 -7.14
N VAL A 337 -6.49 -7.04 -7.43
CA VAL A 337 -5.49 -6.78 -8.48
C VAL A 337 -4.09 -7.00 -7.94
N GLY A 338 -3.24 -7.71 -8.68
CA GLY A 338 -1.87 -8.02 -8.30
C GLY A 338 -1.78 -9.05 -7.18
N LEU A 339 -0.90 -8.85 -6.19
CA LEU A 339 -0.64 -9.84 -5.17
C LEU A 339 -1.82 -10.01 -4.19
N SER A 340 -2.24 -11.26 -4.01
CA SER A 340 -3.08 -11.70 -2.91
C SER A 340 -2.20 -12.07 -1.72
N GLN A 341 -2.39 -11.41 -0.56
CA GLN A 341 -1.58 -11.71 0.63
C GLN A 341 -1.81 -13.17 1.09
N TYR A 342 -3.07 -13.64 1.14
CA TYR A 342 -3.36 -15.05 1.46
C TYR A 342 -2.88 -16.02 0.38
N GLY A 343 -2.84 -15.62 -0.89
CA GLY A 343 -2.25 -16.43 -1.95
C GLY A 343 -0.72 -16.50 -1.84
N ALA A 344 -0.05 -15.40 -1.47
CA ALA A 344 1.38 -15.39 -1.15
C ALA A 344 1.71 -16.30 0.05
N LEU A 345 0.85 -16.31 1.09
CA LEU A 345 0.93 -17.26 2.19
C LEU A 345 0.81 -18.70 1.69
N GLY A 346 -0.16 -18.99 0.82
CA GLY A 346 -0.36 -20.32 0.24
C GLY A 346 0.84 -20.82 -0.55
N LEU A 347 1.41 -19.97 -1.42
CA LEU A 347 2.64 -20.26 -2.17
C LEU A 347 3.84 -20.49 -1.24
N ALA A 348 4.03 -19.61 -0.25
CA ALA A 348 5.12 -19.75 0.71
C ALA A 348 5.03 -21.05 1.53
N ARG A 349 3.83 -21.46 1.92
CA ARG A 349 3.59 -22.74 2.59
C ARG A 349 3.88 -23.96 1.71
N GLN A 350 3.82 -23.82 0.40
CA GLN A 350 4.24 -24.80 -0.58
C GLN A 350 5.75 -24.74 -0.89
N GLY A 351 6.54 -23.97 -0.13
CA GLY A 351 7.97 -23.86 -0.29
C GLY A 351 8.44 -22.92 -1.40
N GLN A 352 7.53 -22.13 -2.00
CA GLN A 352 7.93 -21.16 -3.01
C GLN A 352 8.63 -19.95 -2.36
N ASP A 353 9.72 -19.49 -2.95
CA ASP A 353 10.42 -18.28 -2.52
C ASP A 353 9.70 -17.00 -2.97
N HIS A 354 10.18 -15.85 -2.51
CA HIS A 354 9.58 -14.56 -2.85
C HIS A 354 9.66 -14.21 -4.34
N LEU A 355 10.67 -14.70 -5.08
CA LEU A 355 10.80 -14.43 -6.52
C LEU A 355 9.71 -15.15 -7.31
N HIS A 356 9.41 -16.40 -6.95
CA HIS A 356 8.32 -17.16 -7.55
C HIS A 356 6.95 -16.56 -7.19
N ILE A 357 6.76 -16.13 -5.95
CA ILE A 357 5.54 -15.41 -5.52
C ILE A 357 5.36 -14.15 -6.37
N LEU A 358 6.39 -13.32 -6.50
CA LEU A 358 6.34 -12.08 -7.28
C LEU A 358 6.07 -12.36 -8.77
N GLY A 359 6.78 -13.34 -9.35
CA GLY A 359 6.59 -13.72 -10.75
C GLY A 359 5.20 -14.29 -11.04
N PHE A 360 4.59 -14.97 -10.06
CA PHE A 360 3.22 -15.41 -10.16
C PHE A 360 2.25 -14.22 -10.24
N TYR A 361 2.36 -13.23 -9.37
CA TYR A 361 1.40 -12.12 -9.31
C TYR A 361 1.68 -10.97 -10.28
N TYR A 362 2.92 -10.85 -10.77
CA TYR A 362 3.36 -9.79 -11.70
C TYR A 362 4.08 -10.42 -12.91
N PRO A 363 3.38 -11.22 -13.73
CA PRO A 363 4.02 -11.89 -14.87
C PRO A 363 4.60 -10.88 -15.87
N GLY A 364 5.71 -11.23 -16.50
CA GLY A 364 6.37 -10.38 -17.49
C GLY A 364 7.14 -9.19 -16.92
N THR A 365 7.30 -9.13 -15.60
CA THR A 365 8.13 -8.13 -14.93
C THR A 365 9.53 -8.67 -14.61
N ALA A 366 10.41 -7.79 -14.14
CA ALA A 366 11.76 -8.13 -13.71
C ALA A 366 12.01 -7.66 -12.28
N LEU A 367 12.91 -8.36 -11.58
CA LEU A 367 13.51 -7.86 -10.35
C LEU A 367 14.61 -6.86 -10.71
N SER A 368 14.68 -5.76 -9.99
CA SER A 368 15.73 -4.75 -10.11
C SER A 368 16.19 -4.29 -8.72
N LEU A 369 17.33 -3.63 -8.68
CA LEU A 369 17.79 -2.93 -7.47
C LEU A 369 17.46 -1.45 -7.58
N LEU A 370 16.88 -0.91 -6.52
CA LEU A 370 16.58 0.50 -6.38
C LEU A 370 17.84 1.23 -5.94
N ALA A 371 18.15 2.31 -6.63
CA ALA A 371 19.16 3.27 -6.24
C ALA A 371 18.57 4.68 -6.36
N GLU A 372 19.20 5.66 -5.71
CA GLU A 372 18.88 7.07 -5.90
C GLU A 372 19.82 7.66 -6.96
N ALA A 373 19.29 8.37 -7.94
CA ALA A 373 20.10 9.12 -8.88
C ALA A 373 20.78 10.27 -8.13
N PRO A 374 22.14 10.40 -8.19
CA PRO A 374 22.88 11.39 -7.44
C PRO A 374 22.29 12.81 -7.59
N GLY A 375 22.01 13.48 -6.47
CA GLY A 375 21.54 14.86 -6.42
C GLY A 375 20.12 15.10 -6.94
N THR A 376 19.32 14.08 -7.25
CA THR A 376 17.98 14.27 -7.85
C THR A 376 16.82 13.86 -6.94
N GLY A 377 17.05 13.06 -5.91
CA GLY A 377 15.99 12.45 -5.09
C GLY A 377 15.07 11.50 -5.89
N ARG A 378 15.48 11.09 -7.10
CA ARG A 378 14.67 10.22 -7.95
C ARG A 378 15.17 8.79 -7.93
N PRO A 379 14.26 7.79 -7.85
CA PRO A 379 14.65 6.41 -7.95
C PRO A 379 15.15 6.08 -9.35
N VAL A 380 16.25 5.33 -9.40
CA VAL A 380 16.78 4.70 -10.63
C VAL A 380 16.89 3.20 -10.40
N LEU A 381 16.86 2.43 -11.48
CA LEU A 381 16.92 0.98 -11.43
C LEU A 381 18.27 0.49 -11.96
N ALA A 382 18.89 -0.40 -11.21
CA ALA A 382 20.11 -1.11 -11.59
C ALA A 382 19.82 -2.61 -11.64
N GLN A 383 20.43 -3.31 -12.60
CA GLN A 383 20.35 -4.77 -12.74
C GLN A 383 18.91 -5.30 -12.91
N LEU A 384 18.50 -5.56 -14.14
CA LEU A 384 17.20 -6.18 -14.45
C LEU A 384 17.37 -7.70 -14.55
N ARG A 385 16.66 -8.47 -13.74
CA ARG A 385 16.56 -9.93 -13.80
C ARG A 385 15.10 -10.33 -13.97
N PRO A 386 14.72 -11.06 -15.06
CA PRO A 386 13.35 -11.54 -15.22
C PRO A 386 12.87 -12.34 -14.01
N LEU A 387 11.64 -12.12 -13.60
CA LEU A 387 11.01 -12.91 -12.55
C LEU A 387 10.52 -14.25 -13.13
N PRO A 388 10.60 -15.36 -12.36
CA PRO A 388 10.12 -16.66 -12.80
C PRO A 388 8.59 -16.65 -12.93
N THR A 389 8.08 -17.09 -14.06
CA THR A 389 6.62 -17.09 -14.35
C THR A 389 5.92 -18.38 -13.92
N ARG A 390 6.68 -19.43 -13.57
CA ARG A 390 6.16 -20.72 -13.10
C ARG A 390 6.65 -21.00 -11.68
N PRO A 391 5.83 -21.63 -10.81
CA PRO A 391 6.29 -22.13 -9.53
C PRO A 391 7.49 -23.07 -9.72
N ALA A 392 8.44 -23.06 -8.80
CA ALA A 392 9.48 -24.07 -8.77
C ALA A 392 8.82 -25.44 -8.60
N LEU A 393 9.11 -26.38 -9.48
CA LEU A 393 8.75 -27.78 -9.29
C LEU A 393 9.54 -28.27 -8.06
N LEU A 394 8.84 -28.45 -6.94
CA LEU A 394 9.39 -29.21 -5.82
C LEU A 394 9.62 -30.62 -6.34
N ALA A 395 10.90 -30.99 -6.50
CA ALA A 395 11.26 -32.36 -6.75
C ALA A 395 10.72 -33.19 -5.57
N LEU A 396 9.62 -33.88 -5.78
CA LEU A 396 9.17 -34.94 -4.93
C LEU A 396 10.23 -36.06 -5.03
N THR A 397 11.30 -35.94 -4.24
CA THR A 397 12.18 -37.08 -3.97
C THR A 397 11.39 -38.00 -3.09
N GLY A 398 10.54 -38.81 -3.73
CA GLY A 398 9.98 -40.01 -3.14
C GLY A 398 11.14 -40.94 -2.83
N ARG A 399 11.58 -40.98 -1.60
CA ARG A 399 12.27 -42.15 -1.08
C ARG A 399 11.20 -43.23 -0.92
N HIS A 400 11.04 -44.07 -1.94
CA HIS A 400 10.55 -45.41 -1.72
C HIS A 400 11.65 -46.13 -0.95
N GLY A 401 11.46 -46.27 0.37
CA GLY A 401 12.23 -47.23 1.18
C GLY A 401 11.69 -48.60 0.92
N GLU A 402 12.54 -49.48 0.47
CA GLU A 402 12.43 -50.91 0.63
C GLU A 402 12.45 -51.32 2.10
#